data_78748988a804acc77218df0a0b2b6493
#
_entry.id   78748988a804acc77218df0a0b2b6493
#
_cell.length_a   1.000
_cell.length_b   1.000
_cell.length_c   1.000
_cell.angle_alpha   90.00
_cell.angle_beta   90.00
_cell.angle_gamma   90.00
#
_symmetry.space_group_name_H-M   'P 1'
#
loop_
_entity.id
_entity.type
_entity.pdbx_description
1 polymer ?
#
loop_
_entity_poly.entity_id
_entity_poly.type
_entity_poly.pdbx_seq_one_letter_code
_entity_poly.pdbx_strand_id
1 'polypeptide(L)'
;MVDEAMGRLLDYDRRRYWLVNGWSVRFRIAEVMMSSTRPHGIKYAFTLHDVDGSRLLGFDNAHGGPRSQTYDHRHRFRRPTELVAYEFRSADELLCDFFGAVEQACKQEDVAFEFEADEIELDLEDGDMEDSNDDTQIVD
;
A
#
# COMPACT_ATOMS: atom_id res chain seq x y z
N MET A 1 -18.85 -9.94 7.56
CA MET A 1 -17.95 -10.25 8.66
C MET A 1 -16.53 -10.37 8.20
N VAL A 2 -15.63 -9.79 8.94
CA VAL A 2 -14.20 -9.76 8.58
C VAL A 2 -13.55 -10.98 9.21
N ASP A 3 -12.76 -11.74 8.46
CA ASP A 3 -12.06 -12.87 9.06
C ASP A 3 -10.82 -12.38 9.80
N GLU A 4 -10.13 -13.29 10.47
CA GLU A 4 -9.00 -12.90 11.29
C GLU A 4 -7.88 -12.28 10.50
N ALA A 5 -7.61 -12.81 9.32
CA ALA A 5 -6.52 -12.26 8.50
C ALA A 5 -6.84 -10.84 8.06
N MET A 6 -8.10 -10.60 7.69
CA MET A 6 -8.51 -9.27 7.30
C MET A 6 -8.46 -8.31 8.48
N GLY A 7 -8.83 -8.79 9.67
CA GLY A 7 -8.75 -7.97 10.87
C GLY A 7 -7.32 -7.55 11.16
N ARG A 8 -6.38 -8.48 11.02
CA ARG A 8 -4.96 -8.14 11.22
C ARG A 8 -4.49 -7.13 10.21
N LEU A 9 -4.95 -7.26 8.96
CA LEU A 9 -4.57 -6.32 7.92
C LEU A 9 -5.10 -4.93 8.25
N LEU A 10 -6.35 -4.83 8.67
CA LEU A 10 -6.94 -3.53 8.98
C LEU A 10 -6.25 -2.84 10.14
N ASP A 11 -5.62 -3.61 11.02
CA ASP A 11 -4.87 -3.03 12.13
C ASP A 11 -3.66 -2.23 11.68
N TYR A 12 -3.22 -2.44 10.46
CA TYR A 12 -2.08 -1.69 9.95
C TYR A 12 -2.48 -0.30 9.46
N ASP A 13 -3.76 -0.02 9.35
CA ASP A 13 -4.18 1.28 8.82
C ASP A 13 -3.57 2.42 9.63
N ARG A 14 -3.00 3.39 8.91
CA ARG A 14 -2.39 4.60 9.46
C ARG A 14 -1.07 4.32 10.17
N ARG A 15 -0.53 3.13 10.10
CA ARG A 15 0.76 2.85 10.69
C ARG A 15 1.86 3.29 9.74
N ARG A 16 2.95 3.74 10.31
CA ARG A 16 4.12 4.16 9.56
C ARG A 16 5.33 3.63 10.29
N TYR A 17 6.19 2.94 9.55
CA TYR A 17 7.40 2.36 10.13
C TYR A 17 8.61 2.99 9.45
N TRP A 18 9.64 3.29 10.24
CA TRP A 18 10.86 3.91 9.72
C TRP A 18 11.97 2.88 9.70
N LEU A 19 12.67 2.79 8.57
CA LEU A 19 13.83 1.94 8.46
C LEU A 19 15.05 2.70 8.94
N VAL A 20 16.11 1.97 9.28
CA VAL A 20 17.32 2.58 9.84
C VAL A 20 17.98 3.57 8.90
N ASN A 21 17.76 3.47 7.60
CA ASN A 21 18.34 4.41 6.65
C ASN A 21 17.48 5.66 6.41
N GLY A 22 16.35 5.77 7.11
CA GLY A 22 15.47 6.92 6.96
C GLY A 22 14.32 6.72 5.97
N TRP A 23 14.29 5.61 5.27
CA TRP A 23 13.11 5.28 4.45
C TRP A 23 11.94 5.01 5.38
N SER A 24 10.73 5.12 4.85
CA SER A 24 9.56 4.77 5.67
C SER A 24 8.55 3.99 4.85
N VAL A 25 7.79 3.13 5.54
CA VAL A 25 6.66 2.46 4.92
C VAL A 25 5.38 2.99 5.56
N ARG A 26 4.35 3.16 4.76
CA ARG A 26 3.07 3.68 5.21
C ARG A 26 1.96 2.77 4.77
N PHE A 27 0.97 2.62 5.63
CA PHE A 27 -0.18 1.77 5.37
C PHE A 27 -1.45 2.59 5.45
N ARG A 28 -2.24 2.53 4.40
CA ARG A 28 -3.58 3.10 4.42
C ARG A 28 -4.52 2.04 3.92
N ILE A 29 -5.55 1.78 4.70
CA ILE A 29 -6.46 0.71 4.36
C ILE A 29 -7.82 1.02 4.97
N ALA A 30 -8.86 0.77 4.21
CA ALA A 30 -10.22 1.02 4.66
C ALA A 30 -11.12 -0.09 4.15
N GLU A 31 -12.06 -0.48 4.99
CA GLU A 31 -13.07 -1.41 4.59
C GLU A 31 -14.07 -0.66 3.73
N VAL A 32 -14.44 -1.23 2.59
CA VAL A 32 -15.40 -0.60 1.69
C VAL A 32 -16.38 -1.66 1.23
N MET A 33 -17.47 -1.22 0.64
CA MET A 33 -18.43 -2.15 0.11
C MET A 33 -17.82 -2.90 -1.06
N MET A 34 -18.02 -4.21 -1.10
CA MET A 34 -17.50 -5.01 -2.20
C MET A 34 -18.12 -4.56 -3.50
N SER A 35 -17.31 -4.51 -4.55
CA SER A 35 -17.78 -4.07 -5.85
C SER A 35 -16.89 -4.69 -6.91
N SER A 36 -17.21 -4.43 -8.17
CA SER A 36 -16.40 -4.96 -9.26
C SER A 36 -15.01 -4.38 -9.26
N THR A 37 -14.83 -3.17 -8.74
CA THR A 37 -13.50 -2.55 -8.71
C THR A 37 -12.78 -2.86 -7.40
N ARG A 38 -13.51 -3.30 -6.38
CA ARG A 38 -12.89 -3.68 -5.10
C ARG A 38 -13.55 -4.93 -4.59
N PRO A 39 -13.29 -6.04 -5.29
CA PRO A 39 -13.99 -7.29 -4.95
C PRO A 39 -13.64 -7.86 -3.60
N HIS A 40 -12.53 -7.42 -3.00
CA HIS A 40 -12.14 -7.93 -1.71
C HIS A 40 -12.67 -7.11 -0.55
N GLY A 41 -13.40 -6.03 -0.83
CA GLY A 41 -14.03 -5.23 0.20
C GLY A 41 -13.09 -4.30 0.92
N ILE A 42 -11.93 -3.99 0.34
CA ILE A 42 -10.99 -3.05 0.95
C ILE A 42 -10.44 -2.11 -0.10
N LYS A 43 -10.06 -0.93 0.36
CA LYS A 43 -9.31 0.02 -0.42
C LYS A 43 -7.99 0.20 0.32
N TYR A 44 -6.88 0.02 -0.37
CA TYR A 44 -5.59 0.05 0.32
C TYR A 44 -4.50 0.72 -0.51
N ALA A 45 -3.50 1.22 0.19
CA ALA A 45 -2.28 1.73 -0.41
C ALA A 45 -1.16 1.50 0.60
N PHE A 46 -0.21 0.65 0.24
CA PHE A 46 0.96 0.36 1.05
C PHE A 46 2.15 0.88 0.28
N THR A 47 2.93 1.76 0.86
CA THR A 47 3.96 2.47 0.10
C THR A 47 5.27 2.56 0.88
N LEU A 48 6.37 2.56 0.13
CA LEU A 48 7.71 2.79 0.67
C LEU A 48 8.18 4.15 0.17
N HIS A 49 8.70 4.97 1.06
CA HIS A 49 9.11 6.33 0.74
C HIS A 49 10.58 6.56 1.06
N ASP A 50 11.23 7.38 0.24
CA ASP A 50 12.58 7.82 0.46
C ASP A 50 12.60 8.85 1.59
N VAL A 51 13.79 9.25 2.02
CA VAL A 51 13.93 10.22 3.10
C VAL A 51 13.31 11.56 2.76
N ASP A 52 13.24 11.90 1.48
CA ASP A 52 12.62 13.16 1.07
C ASP A 52 11.12 13.05 0.86
N GLY A 53 10.55 11.89 1.17
CA GLY A 53 9.11 11.68 1.05
C GLY A 53 8.64 11.15 -0.29
N SER A 54 9.52 11.05 -1.28
CA SER A 54 9.09 10.55 -2.58
C SER A 54 8.81 9.05 -2.51
N ARG A 55 7.84 8.60 -3.28
CA ARG A 55 7.46 7.19 -3.26
C ARG A 55 8.47 6.36 -4.03
N LEU A 56 8.94 5.30 -3.41
CA LEU A 56 9.89 4.38 -4.03
C LEU A 56 9.22 3.16 -4.62
N LEU A 57 8.20 2.63 -3.95
CA LEU A 57 7.40 1.54 -4.49
C LEU A 57 6.07 1.53 -3.77
N GLY A 58 5.14 0.75 -4.28
CA GLY A 58 3.84 0.66 -3.62
C GLY A 58 2.98 -0.45 -4.18
N PHE A 59 1.99 -0.81 -3.37
CA PHE A 59 0.94 -1.75 -3.76
C PHE A 59 -0.38 -1.04 -3.45
N ASP A 60 -1.31 -1.03 -4.38
CA ASP A 60 -2.60 -0.43 -4.10
C ASP A 60 -3.66 -0.97 -5.04
N ASN A 61 -4.91 -0.64 -4.74
CA ASN A 61 -6.01 -0.97 -5.63
C ASN A 61 -6.83 0.26 -6.00
N ALA A 62 -6.16 1.39 -6.10
CA ALA A 62 -6.79 2.57 -6.68
C ALA A 62 -7.10 2.28 -8.13
N HIS A 63 -7.86 3.14 -8.77
CA HIS A 63 -8.23 2.90 -10.15
C HIS A 63 -7.00 2.79 -11.01
N GLY A 64 -6.79 1.63 -11.57
CA GLY A 64 -5.61 1.38 -12.38
C GLY A 64 -5.74 1.83 -13.79
N GLY A 65 -6.91 2.26 -14.16
CA GLY A 65 -7.15 2.66 -15.52
C GLY A 65 -8.13 1.71 -16.17
N PRO A 66 -8.73 2.15 -17.24
CA PRO A 66 -9.86 1.44 -17.83
C PRO A 66 -9.53 0.10 -18.45
N ARG A 67 -8.29 -0.14 -18.77
CA ARG A 67 -7.91 -1.39 -19.41
C ARG A 67 -7.39 -2.44 -18.50
N SER A 68 -7.31 -2.14 -17.20
CA SER A 68 -6.78 -3.11 -16.28
C SER A 68 -7.71 -4.29 -16.15
N GLN A 69 -7.16 -5.46 -16.14
CA GLN A 69 -7.90 -6.67 -15.87
C GLN A 69 -8.12 -6.81 -14.38
N THR A 70 -7.23 -6.23 -13.59
CA THR A 70 -7.32 -6.27 -12.15
C THR A 70 -7.15 -4.87 -11.65
N TYR A 71 -7.79 -4.55 -10.54
CA TYR A 71 -7.66 -3.25 -9.93
C TYR A 71 -6.58 -3.21 -8.87
N ASP A 72 -5.99 -4.37 -8.56
CA ASP A 72 -4.85 -4.44 -7.66
C ASP A 72 -3.60 -4.36 -8.49
N HIS A 73 -2.68 -3.52 -8.10
CA HIS A 73 -1.44 -3.39 -8.84
C HIS A 73 -0.34 -2.89 -7.93
N ARG A 74 0.89 -2.99 -8.43
CA ARG A 74 2.04 -2.50 -7.70
C ARG A 74 2.86 -1.59 -8.59
N HIS A 75 3.56 -0.65 -7.95
CA HIS A 75 4.45 0.27 -8.62
C HIS A 75 5.86 -0.21 -8.35
N ARG A 76 6.65 -0.36 -9.39
CA ARG A 76 7.99 -0.91 -9.26
C ARG A 76 8.94 0.03 -8.52
N PHE A 77 9.92 -0.56 -7.87
CA PHE A 77 10.89 0.19 -7.08
C PHE A 77 11.60 1.20 -7.97
N ARG A 78 11.58 2.46 -7.54
CA ARG A 78 12.16 3.61 -8.22
C ARG A 78 11.58 3.86 -9.61
N ARG A 79 10.47 3.24 -9.91
CA ARG A 79 9.75 3.46 -11.16
C ARG A 79 8.26 3.61 -10.84
N PRO A 80 7.91 4.68 -10.13
CA PRO A 80 6.54 4.80 -9.59
C PRO A 80 5.45 4.87 -10.63
N THR A 81 5.78 5.24 -11.88
CA THR A 81 4.78 5.26 -12.92
C THR A 81 4.66 3.92 -13.65
N GLU A 82 5.51 2.97 -13.33
CA GLU A 82 5.47 1.66 -13.98
C GLU A 82 4.59 0.73 -13.15
N LEU A 83 3.42 0.45 -13.66
CA LEU A 83 2.45 -0.38 -12.97
C LEU A 83 2.53 -1.82 -13.43
N VAL A 84 2.39 -2.74 -12.47
CA VAL A 84 2.36 -4.16 -12.76
C VAL A 84 1.13 -4.72 -12.08
N ALA A 85 0.36 -5.52 -12.78
CA ALA A 85 -0.81 -6.14 -12.17
C ALA A 85 -0.38 -6.99 -10.99
N TYR A 86 -1.16 -6.96 -9.93
CA TYR A 86 -0.89 -7.73 -8.72
C TYR A 86 -2.11 -8.59 -8.45
N GLU A 87 -1.88 -9.86 -8.24
CA GLU A 87 -2.97 -10.77 -7.95
C GLU A 87 -3.16 -10.87 -6.44
N PHE A 88 -4.25 -10.27 -5.96
CA PHE A 88 -4.59 -10.33 -4.54
C PHE A 88 -5.15 -11.73 -4.24
N ARG A 89 -4.53 -12.43 -3.34
CA ARG A 89 -4.99 -13.76 -2.95
C ARG A 89 -5.51 -13.80 -1.52
N SER A 90 -4.85 -13.11 -0.62
CA SER A 90 -5.32 -13.03 0.76
C SER A 90 -4.66 -11.84 1.44
N ALA A 91 -5.23 -11.45 2.58
CA ALA A 91 -4.68 -10.35 3.36
C ALA A 91 -3.28 -10.65 3.84
N ASP A 92 -3.05 -11.88 4.31
CA ASP A 92 -1.72 -12.26 4.80
C ASP A 92 -0.70 -12.24 3.68
N GLU A 93 -1.08 -12.71 2.50
CA GLU A 93 -0.14 -12.70 1.39
C GLU A 93 0.15 -11.30 0.91
N LEU A 94 -0.82 -10.42 0.94
CA LEU A 94 -0.60 -9.03 0.57
C LEU A 94 0.48 -8.42 1.46
N LEU A 95 0.38 -8.63 2.76
CA LEU A 95 1.39 -8.11 3.68
C LEU A 95 2.75 -8.74 3.41
N CYS A 96 2.80 -10.03 3.22
CA CYS A 96 4.06 -10.71 2.93
C CYS A 96 4.69 -10.21 1.64
N ASP A 97 3.87 -10.01 0.62
CA ASP A 97 4.38 -9.58 -0.67
C ASP A 97 4.90 -8.15 -0.58
N PHE A 98 4.20 -7.30 0.15
CA PHE A 98 4.66 -5.92 0.30
C PHE A 98 5.98 -5.87 1.07
N PHE A 99 6.06 -6.53 2.23
CA PHE A 99 7.29 -6.50 2.99
C PHE A 99 8.43 -7.18 2.23
N GLY A 100 8.10 -8.20 1.44
CA GLY A 100 9.12 -8.84 0.61
C GLY A 100 9.67 -7.89 -0.44
N ALA A 101 8.81 -7.06 -1.02
CA ALA A 101 9.25 -6.07 -1.99
C ALA A 101 10.13 -5.01 -1.33
N VAL A 102 9.79 -4.61 -0.10
CA VAL A 102 10.61 -3.66 0.64
C VAL A 102 11.98 -4.26 0.94
N GLU A 103 12.00 -5.53 1.34
CA GLU A 103 13.25 -6.20 1.63
C GLU A 103 14.11 -6.31 0.38
N GLN A 104 13.52 -6.60 -0.76
CA GLN A 104 14.26 -6.66 -2.02
C GLN A 104 14.83 -5.30 -2.38
N ALA A 105 14.05 -4.23 -2.17
CA ALA A 105 14.54 -2.89 -2.45
C ALA A 105 15.75 -2.58 -1.57
N CYS A 106 15.70 -2.98 -0.30
CA CYS A 106 16.82 -2.79 0.60
C CYS A 106 18.05 -3.53 0.10
N LYS A 107 17.86 -4.76 -0.37
CA LYS A 107 18.98 -5.54 -0.89
C LYS A 107 19.59 -4.90 -2.11
N GLN A 108 18.77 -4.35 -2.99
CA GLN A 108 19.26 -3.72 -4.19
C GLN A 108 20.16 -2.53 -3.89
N GLU A 109 19.91 -1.85 -2.79
CA GLU A 109 20.66 -0.64 -2.46
C GLU A 109 21.58 -0.85 -1.28
N ASP A 110 21.76 -2.12 -0.87
CA ASP A 110 22.67 -2.45 0.21
C ASP A 110 22.30 -1.73 1.50
N VAL A 111 21.02 -1.74 1.82
CA VAL A 111 20.46 -1.13 3.00
C VAL A 111 19.98 -2.22 3.93
N ALA A 112 20.21 -2.06 5.23
CA ALA A 112 19.72 -3.04 6.19
C ALA A 112 18.18 -2.99 6.23
N PHE A 113 17.55 -4.15 6.18
CA PHE A 113 16.12 -4.24 6.31
C PHE A 113 15.79 -4.35 7.78
N GLU A 114 15.73 -3.19 8.43
CA GLU A 114 15.58 -3.14 9.86
C GLU A 114 14.79 -1.89 10.22
N PHE A 115 13.76 -2.06 11.02
CA PHE A 115 12.92 -0.95 11.43
C PHE A 115 13.39 -0.41 12.78
N GLU A 116 13.40 0.89 12.93
CA GLU A 116 13.85 1.49 14.18
C GLU A 116 12.78 2.29 14.90
N ALA A 117 11.66 2.57 14.25
CA ALA A 117 10.62 3.37 14.89
C ALA A 117 9.30 3.17 14.17
N ASP A 118 8.22 3.43 14.85
CA ASP A 118 6.90 3.37 14.25
C ASP A 118 5.99 4.42 14.88
N GLU A 119 4.94 4.75 14.17
CA GLU A 119 3.96 5.69 14.69
C GLU A 119 2.63 5.45 13.98
N ILE A 120 1.57 6.00 14.54
CA ILE A 120 0.25 5.96 13.93
C ILE A 120 -0.08 7.37 13.48
N GLU A 121 -0.39 7.51 12.18
CA GLU A 121 -0.68 8.82 11.62
C GLU A 121 -2.06 9.28 12.06
N LEU A 122 -2.19 10.57 12.31
CA LEU A 122 -3.45 11.12 12.78
C LEU A 122 -4.40 11.39 11.62
N ASP A 123 -5.64 11.61 11.96
CA ASP A 123 -6.69 11.83 10.99
C ASP A 123 -6.49 13.00 10.08
N LEU A 124 -5.73 13.95 10.49
CA LEU A 124 -5.52 15.12 9.67
C LEU A 124 -4.93 14.77 8.33
N GLU A 125 -4.32 13.60 8.23
CA GLU A 125 -3.62 13.20 7.03
C GLU A 125 -4.49 12.46 6.05
N ASP A 126 -5.74 12.38 6.31
CA ASP A 126 -6.62 11.59 5.46
C ASP A 126 -6.67 12.04 4.02
N GLY A 127 -6.28 13.22 3.75
CA GLY A 127 -6.24 13.67 2.37
C GLY A 127 -5.45 12.77 1.47
N ASP A 128 -4.44 12.09 2.01
CA ASP A 128 -3.65 11.19 1.22
C ASP A 128 -4.47 10.09 0.61
N MET A 129 -5.39 9.58 1.35
CA MET A 129 -6.21 8.49 0.88
C MET A 129 -7.21 8.97 -0.14
N GLU A 130 -7.65 10.20 0.01
CA GLU A 130 -8.61 10.73 -0.87
C GLU A 130 -8.09 11.03 -2.21
N ASP A 131 -6.90 11.41 -2.31
CA ASP A 131 -6.32 11.65 -3.58
C ASP A 131 -6.53 10.56 -4.51
N SER A 132 -6.50 9.52 -3.94
CA SER A 132 -6.72 8.42 -4.82
C SER A 132 -8.12 8.43 -5.28
N ASN A 133 -8.82 9.57 -4.66
CA ASN A 133 -9.89 9.61 -5.12
C ASN A 133 -10.43 9.92 -5.81
N ASP A 134 -10.09 10.38 -5.38
CA ASP A 134 -10.54 10.55 -6.06
C ASP A 134 -10.88 10.01 -6.73
N ASP A 135 -10.67 9.91 -6.57
CA ASP A 135 -10.99 9.37 -7.23
C ASP A 135 -11.97 8.76 -7.13
N THR A 136 -12.28 9.25 -6.48
CA THR A 136 -13.01 8.83 -6.47
C THR A 136 -13.88 8.73 -6.55
N GLN A 137 -13.84 9.13 -6.24
CA GLN A 137 -14.46 9.19 -6.61
C GLN A 137 -14.93 8.81 -7.31
N ILE A 138 -14.77 8.92 -7.27
CA ILE A 138 -15.04 8.66 -8.06
C ILE A 138 -15.65 7.92 -8.50
N VAL A 139 -15.94 7.92 -8.37
CA VAL A 139 -16.38 7.31 -8.89
C VAL A 139 -16.89 6.69 -9.13
N ASP A 140 -17.01 6.66 -8.95
CA ASP A 140 -17.30 6.20 -9.31
C ASP A 140 -17.77 5.91 -9.57
#